data_4b4782bec6ac5d5942fe55745c9f2c97
#
_entry.id   4b4782bec6ac5d5942fe55745c9f2c97
#
_cell.length_a   1.000
_cell.length_b   1.000
_cell.length_c   1.000
_cell.angle_alpha   90.00
_cell.angle_beta   90.00
_cell.angle_gamma   90.00
#
_symmetry.space_group_name_H-M   'P 1'
#
loop_
_entity.id
_entity.type
_entity.pdbx_description
1 polymer ?
#
loop_
_entity_poly.entity_id
_entity_poly.type
_entity_poly.pdbx_seq_one_letter_code
_entity_poly.pdbx_strand_id
1 'polypeptide(L)'
;MAILINTAVVSNTADQIDTANKKIRDDLSDIDSAIRTLQQNWVGEASNSCANKYDYIKRNFADARFSVVNDLVIFIRKQVNEGYETTEKTVSSAAAAFK
;
A
#
# COMPACT_ATOMS: atom_id res chain seq x y z
N MET A 1 -16.33 2.57 -28.79
CA MET A 1 -16.92 3.46 -27.78
C MET A 1 -15.81 4.07 -26.94
N ALA A 2 -15.81 5.39 -26.85
CA ALA A 2 -14.80 6.07 -26.06
C ALA A 2 -15.03 5.84 -24.56
N ILE A 3 -14.01 5.43 -23.87
CA ILE A 3 -14.04 5.34 -22.40
C ILE A 3 -13.48 6.65 -21.87
N LEU A 4 -14.34 7.39 -21.21
CA LEU A 4 -13.94 8.65 -20.60
C LEU A 4 -13.36 8.36 -19.22
N ILE A 5 -12.11 8.75 -19.04
CA ILE A 5 -11.48 8.70 -17.72
C ILE A 5 -11.67 10.06 -17.09
N ASN A 6 -12.35 10.09 -15.94
CA ASN A 6 -12.38 11.28 -15.12
C ASN A 6 -11.06 11.33 -14.33
N THR A 7 -10.09 12.03 -14.89
CA THR A 7 -8.73 12.07 -14.35
C THR A 7 -8.68 12.65 -12.95
N ALA A 8 -9.56 13.60 -12.62
CA ALA A 8 -9.63 14.17 -11.28
C ALA A 8 -10.06 13.12 -10.25
N VAL A 9 -11.08 12.34 -10.56
CA VAL A 9 -11.56 11.28 -9.67
C VAL A 9 -10.51 10.19 -9.50
N VAL A 10 -9.90 9.76 -10.59
CA VAL A 10 -8.87 8.72 -10.57
C VAL A 10 -7.66 9.18 -9.77
N SER A 11 -7.20 10.41 -9.99
CA SER A 11 -6.08 11.00 -9.25
C SER A 11 -6.37 11.11 -7.76
N ASN A 12 -7.55 11.59 -7.39
CA ASN A 12 -7.96 11.69 -6.00
C ASN A 12 -8.05 10.31 -5.34
N THR A 13 -8.54 9.32 -6.06
CA THR A 13 -8.63 7.95 -5.55
C THR A 13 -7.23 7.38 -5.30
N ALA A 14 -6.29 7.62 -6.23
CA ALA A 14 -4.90 7.20 -6.04
C ALA A 14 -4.30 7.85 -4.79
N ASP A 15 -4.56 9.13 -4.56
CA ASP A 15 -4.09 9.85 -3.37
C ASP A 15 -4.68 9.26 -2.09
N GLN A 16 -5.97 8.90 -2.10
CA GLN A 16 -6.62 8.26 -0.97
C GLN A 16 -6.02 6.89 -0.65
N ILE A 17 -5.75 6.10 -1.67
CA ILE A 17 -5.12 4.79 -1.50
C ILE A 17 -3.71 4.96 -0.94
N ASP A 18 -2.94 5.90 -1.47
CA ASP A 18 -1.58 6.18 -1.01
C ASP A 18 -1.58 6.61 0.46
N THR A 19 -2.46 7.53 0.83
CA THR A 19 -2.61 8.01 2.21
C THR A 19 -2.98 6.88 3.16
N ALA A 20 -3.95 6.05 2.78
CA ALA A 20 -4.35 4.90 3.59
C ALA A 20 -3.22 3.89 3.76
N ASN A 21 -2.47 3.65 2.68
CA ASN A 21 -1.33 2.73 2.70
C ASN A 21 -0.24 3.20 3.67
N LYS A 22 0.08 4.49 3.63
CA LYS A 22 1.05 5.11 4.54
C LYS A 22 0.57 5.11 5.98
N LYS A 23 -0.72 5.34 6.19
CA LYS A 23 -1.30 5.30 7.53
C LYS A 23 -1.18 3.92 8.17
N ILE A 24 -1.43 2.87 7.42
CA ILE A 24 -1.27 1.50 7.91
C ILE A 24 0.20 1.25 8.27
N ARG A 25 1.14 1.71 7.45
CA ARG A 25 2.57 1.61 7.75
C ARG A 25 2.93 2.34 9.04
N ASP A 26 2.38 3.53 9.24
CA ASP A 26 2.63 4.33 10.45
C ASP A 26 2.01 3.66 11.67
N ASP A 27 0.82 3.10 11.54
CA ASP A 27 0.15 2.36 12.62
C ASP A 27 0.99 1.13 13.03
N LEU A 28 1.60 0.45 12.06
CA LEU A 28 2.51 -0.67 12.34
C LEU A 28 3.78 -0.21 13.04
N SER A 29 4.28 0.98 12.70
CA SER A 29 5.42 1.59 13.40
C SER A 29 5.07 1.88 14.86
N ASP A 30 3.86 2.34 15.13
CA ASP A 30 3.37 2.55 16.49
C ASP A 30 3.29 1.24 17.27
N ILE A 31 2.84 0.17 16.63
CA ILE A 31 2.82 -1.16 17.24
C ILE A 31 4.24 -1.63 17.55
N ASP A 32 5.19 -1.40 16.63
CA ASP A 32 6.59 -1.74 16.85
C ASP A 32 7.14 -1.05 18.10
N SER A 33 6.84 0.23 18.27
CA SER A 33 7.23 0.99 19.47
C SER A 33 6.58 0.42 20.73
N ALA A 34 5.32 0.04 20.65
CA ALA A 34 4.61 -0.59 21.77
C ALA A 34 5.22 -1.94 22.16
N ILE A 35 5.63 -2.74 21.18
CA ILE A 35 6.31 -4.02 21.42
C ILE A 35 7.65 -3.78 22.14
N ARG A 36 8.40 -2.77 21.73
CA ARG A 36 9.66 -2.43 22.39
C ARG A 36 9.45 -1.99 23.83
N THR A 37 8.42 -1.20 24.09
CA THR A 37 8.05 -0.80 25.45
C THR A 37 7.67 -2.02 26.28
N LEU A 38 6.91 -2.93 25.71
CA LEU A 38 6.52 -4.17 26.36
C LEU A 38 7.75 -4.99 26.76
N GLN A 39 8.73 -5.10 25.88
CA GLN A 39 9.96 -5.85 26.14
C GLN A 39 10.77 -5.25 27.29
N GLN A 40 10.71 -3.94 27.49
CA GLN A 40 11.38 -3.28 28.60
C GLN A 40 10.74 -3.61 29.96
N ASN A 41 9.45 -3.93 29.96
CA ASN A 41 8.69 -4.16 31.18
C ASN A 41 8.29 -5.62 31.39
N TRP A 42 8.55 -6.47 30.42
CA TRP A 42 8.22 -7.88 30.46
C TRP A 42 9.41 -8.67 29.95
N VAL A 43 10.21 -9.17 30.87
CA VAL A 43 11.43 -9.91 30.56
C VAL A 43 11.12 -11.39 30.56
N GLY A 44 11.61 -12.10 29.56
CA GLY A 44 11.51 -13.54 29.52
C GLY A 44 11.27 -14.08 28.12
N GLU A 45 11.20 -15.39 28.05
CA GLU A 45 11.09 -16.13 26.79
C GLU A 45 9.78 -15.83 26.06
N ALA A 46 8.69 -15.67 26.80
CA ALA A 46 7.39 -15.36 26.21
C ALA A 46 7.39 -13.97 25.56
N SER A 47 8.06 -12.99 26.18
CA SER A 47 8.21 -11.66 25.62
C SER A 47 9.01 -11.69 24.31
N ASN A 48 10.12 -12.41 24.29
CA ASN A 48 10.94 -12.58 23.11
C ASN A 48 10.17 -13.29 21.98
N SER A 49 9.40 -14.29 22.33
CA SER A 49 8.56 -15.02 21.36
C SER A 49 7.51 -14.11 20.75
N CYS A 50 6.89 -13.25 21.54
CA CYS A 50 5.92 -12.26 21.08
C CYS A 50 6.56 -11.29 20.07
N ALA A 51 7.72 -10.72 20.41
CA ALA A 51 8.43 -9.80 19.53
C ALA A 51 8.86 -10.48 18.23
N ASN A 52 9.33 -11.71 18.29
CA ASN A 52 9.76 -12.47 17.11
C ASN A 52 8.58 -12.76 16.17
N LYS A 53 7.42 -13.10 16.73
CA LYS A 53 6.22 -13.32 15.92
C LYS A 53 5.75 -12.05 15.25
N TYR A 54 5.80 -10.92 15.94
CA TYR A 54 5.47 -9.63 15.35
C TYR A 54 6.42 -9.30 14.20
N ASP A 55 7.72 -9.45 14.41
CA ASP A 55 8.72 -9.20 13.35
C ASP A 55 8.50 -10.08 12.12
N TYR A 56 8.15 -11.34 12.34
CA TYR A 56 7.86 -12.26 11.23
C TYR A 56 6.66 -11.78 10.41
N ILE A 57 5.57 -11.41 11.08
CA ILE A 57 4.36 -10.92 10.44
C ILE A 57 4.66 -9.63 9.67
N LYS A 58 5.37 -8.71 10.30
CA LYS A 58 5.74 -7.44 9.67
C LYS A 58 6.52 -7.64 8.39
N ARG A 59 7.58 -8.45 8.43
CA ARG A 59 8.44 -8.67 7.26
C ARG A 59 7.76 -9.43 6.14
N ASN A 60 6.95 -10.42 6.48
CA ASN A 60 6.40 -11.33 5.48
C ASN A 60 5.05 -10.90 4.92
N PHE A 61 4.32 -10.07 5.65
CA PHE A 61 2.97 -9.66 5.25
C PHE A 61 2.83 -8.14 5.12
N ALA A 62 3.24 -7.40 6.14
CA ALA A 62 3.01 -5.96 6.19
C ALA A 62 3.83 -5.20 5.15
N ASP A 63 5.12 -5.50 5.04
CA ASP A 63 6.01 -4.84 4.08
C ASP A 63 5.64 -5.22 2.65
N ALA A 64 5.33 -6.48 2.41
CA ALA A 64 4.89 -6.95 1.10
C ALA A 64 3.57 -6.28 0.70
N ARG A 65 2.61 -6.18 1.62
CA ARG A 65 1.35 -5.50 1.37
C ARG A 65 1.57 -4.04 1.00
N PHE A 66 2.42 -3.34 1.75
CA PHE A 66 2.72 -1.93 1.46
C PHE A 66 3.27 -1.79 0.05
N SER A 67 4.21 -2.63 -0.34
CA SER A 67 4.84 -2.60 -1.65
C SER A 67 3.83 -2.84 -2.77
N VAL A 68 2.96 -3.82 -2.61
CA VAL A 68 1.92 -4.13 -3.62
C VAL A 68 0.98 -2.95 -3.80
N VAL A 69 0.50 -2.35 -2.71
CA VAL A 69 -0.40 -1.20 -2.79
C VAL A 69 0.31 0.01 -3.36
N ASN A 70 1.56 0.24 -2.99
CA ASN A 70 2.35 1.33 -3.55
C ASN A 70 2.52 1.17 -5.07
N ASP A 71 2.76 -0.03 -5.55
CA ASP A 71 2.87 -0.31 -6.97
C ASP A 71 1.54 -0.05 -7.69
N LEU A 72 0.43 -0.39 -7.06
CA LEU A 72 -0.90 -0.08 -7.59
C LEU A 72 -1.10 1.44 -7.75
N VAL A 73 -0.72 2.21 -6.73
CA VAL A 73 -0.82 3.68 -6.78
C VAL A 73 0.02 4.24 -7.92
N ILE A 74 1.24 3.77 -8.07
CA ILE A 74 2.14 4.18 -9.16
C ILE A 74 1.49 3.88 -10.51
N PHE A 75 0.92 2.69 -10.67
CA PHE A 75 0.25 2.29 -11.89
C PHE A 75 -0.92 3.22 -12.21
N ILE A 76 -1.78 3.50 -11.23
CA ILE A 76 -2.95 4.38 -11.43
C ILE A 76 -2.51 5.77 -11.84
N ARG A 77 -1.52 6.35 -11.15
CA ARG A 77 -1.00 7.69 -11.46
C ARG A 77 -0.40 7.76 -12.86
N LYS A 78 0.27 6.71 -13.26
CA LYS A 78 0.82 6.64 -14.62
C LYS A 78 -0.28 6.68 -15.68
N GLN A 79 -1.39 5.99 -15.45
CA GLN A 79 -2.52 6.00 -16.36
C GLN A 79 -3.12 7.40 -16.50
N VAL A 80 -3.22 8.15 -15.40
CA VAL A 80 -3.71 9.54 -15.44
C VAL A 80 -2.78 10.43 -16.26
N ASN A 81 -1.48 10.34 -16.06
CA ASN A 81 -0.50 11.15 -16.78
C ASN A 81 -0.45 10.86 -18.28
N GLU A 82 -0.64 9.61 -18.65
CA GLU A 82 -0.62 9.18 -20.05
C GLU A 82 -2.00 9.23 -20.73
N GLY A 83 -3.05 9.27 -19.92
CA GLY A 83 -4.42 9.13 -20.40
C GLY A 83 -4.92 10.26 -21.28
N TYR A 84 -4.34 11.44 -21.19
CA TYR A 84 -4.72 12.57 -22.03
C TYR A 84 -4.16 12.49 -23.42
N GLU A 85 -3.01 11.85 -23.57
CA GLU A 85 -2.29 11.82 -24.85
C GLU A 85 -2.60 10.57 -25.64
N THR A 86 -2.93 9.53 -24.95
CA THR A 86 -3.20 8.25 -25.56
C THR A 86 -4.61 7.85 -25.26
N THR A 87 -5.35 7.68 -26.24
CA THR A 87 -6.75 7.45 -26.24
C THR A 87 -7.13 6.02 -25.84
N GLU A 88 -8.14 5.50 -26.45
CA GLU A 88 -8.74 4.19 -26.18
C GLU A 88 -7.73 3.04 -26.10
N LYS A 89 -6.63 3.13 -26.84
CA LYS A 89 -5.64 2.05 -26.86
C LYS A 89 -5.00 1.86 -25.49
N THR A 90 -4.59 2.94 -24.84
CA THR A 90 -3.99 2.87 -23.51
C THR A 90 -5.02 2.44 -22.47
N VAL A 91 -6.22 2.96 -22.54
CA VAL A 91 -7.32 2.56 -21.66
C VAL A 91 -7.64 1.07 -21.82
N SER A 92 -7.69 0.58 -23.05
CA SER A 92 -7.92 -0.83 -23.31
C SER A 92 -6.81 -1.72 -22.77
N SER A 93 -5.55 -1.27 -22.90
CA SER A 93 -4.41 -2.01 -22.36
C SER A 93 -4.44 -2.06 -20.83
N ALA A 94 -4.78 -0.95 -20.19
CA ALA A 94 -4.92 -0.89 -18.73
C ALA A 94 -6.04 -1.81 -18.26
N ALA A 95 -7.19 -1.79 -18.91
CA ALA A 95 -8.31 -2.66 -18.59
C ALA A 95 -7.95 -4.13 -18.77
N ALA A 96 -7.21 -4.47 -19.81
CA ALA A 96 -6.76 -5.84 -20.06
C ALA A 96 -5.81 -6.33 -18.97
N ALA A 97 -4.98 -5.46 -18.41
CA ALA A 97 -4.03 -5.82 -17.36
C ALA A 97 -4.72 -6.21 -16.06
N PHE A 98 -5.96 -5.80 -15.86
CA PHE A 98 -6.73 -6.10 -14.66
C PHE A 98 -7.71 -7.26 -14.80
N LYS A 99 -7.73 -7.88 -15.95
CA LYS A 99 -8.60 -9.05 -16.15
C LYS A 99 -7.93 -10.36 -15.63
#